data_9272b8e1c3a1b97e7e059aeab7781bb6
#
_entry.id   9272b8e1c3a1b97e7e059aeab7781bb6
#
_cell.length_a   1.000
_cell.length_b   1.000
_cell.length_c   1.000
_cell.angle_alpha   90.00
_cell.angle_beta   90.00
_cell.angle_gamma   90.00
#
_symmetry.space_group_name_H-M   'P 1'
#
loop_
_entity.id
_entity.type
_entity.pdbx_description
1 polymer ?
#
loop_
_entity_poly.entity_id
_entity_poly.type
_entity_poly.pdbx_seq_one_letter_code
_entity_poly.pdbx_strand_id
1 'polypeptide(L)'
;MSDPVKILVVGCGNMGKSHAKAYHSMKGFEIVGLVSRGEKSRKDLLEILGADYPQFSNYEEALAESQPDAVSINTYPDTHADYAKKAFTVGAHVFLEKPIAESVDEAQEIVEMAKSANRKLVIGYILRVHPSWMKFIEVAQTLGKPLVMRMNLNQQSSGKNWETHKCLMNSMSPIVDCGVHYVDVMCQMTRSKPVRVSAIVSISMGAAPRSPSPEI
;
A
#
# COMPACT_ATOMS: atom_id res chain seq x y z
N MET A 1 9.89 -6.01 -28.96
CA MET A 1 9.09 -5.78 -27.73
C MET A 1 10.06 -6.01 -26.58
N SER A 2 10.09 -5.16 -25.57
CA SER A 2 10.90 -5.40 -24.36
C SER A 2 10.37 -6.64 -23.64
N ASP A 3 11.25 -7.38 -22.97
CA ASP A 3 10.86 -8.51 -22.13
C ASP A 3 9.88 -8.04 -21.03
N PRO A 4 8.94 -8.90 -20.61
CA PRO A 4 8.02 -8.55 -19.53
C PRO A 4 8.77 -8.34 -18.21
N VAL A 5 8.27 -7.44 -17.38
CA VAL A 5 8.82 -7.19 -16.04
C VAL A 5 8.49 -8.38 -15.14
N LYS A 6 9.51 -9.05 -14.62
CA LYS A 6 9.36 -10.14 -13.65
C LYS A 6 8.92 -9.57 -12.30
N ILE A 7 7.70 -9.89 -11.88
CA ILE A 7 7.13 -9.37 -10.65
C ILE A 7 6.87 -10.45 -9.60
N LEU A 8 7.41 -10.24 -8.40
CA LEU A 8 7.13 -11.05 -7.22
C LEU A 8 5.98 -10.43 -6.44
N VAL A 9 4.90 -11.18 -6.22
CA VAL A 9 3.73 -10.71 -5.44
C VAL A 9 3.85 -11.18 -4.01
N VAL A 10 3.94 -10.24 -3.07
CA VAL A 10 4.12 -10.48 -1.64
C VAL A 10 2.87 -10.09 -0.88
N GLY A 11 2.28 -11.07 -0.17
CA GLY A 11 0.96 -10.93 0.46
C GLY A 11 -0.17 -11.39 -0.47
N CYS A 12 -0.77 -12.57 -0.17
CA CYS A 12 -1.88 -13.14 -0.95
C CYS A 12 -3.27 -12.83 -0.33
N GLY A 13 -3.38 -11.73 0.42
CA GLY A 13 -4.62 -11.21 0.98
C GLY A 13 -5.47 -10.46 -0.05
N ASN A 14 -6.44 -9.65 0.42
CA ASN A 14 -7.37 -8.93 -0.45
C ASN A 14 -6.67 -8.03 -1.48
N MET A 15 -5.69 -7.22 -1.03
CA MET A 15 -4.95 -6.34 -1.95
C MET A 15 -4.04 -7.14 -2.88
N GLY A 16 -3.30 -8.13 -2.35
CA GLY A 16 -2.46 -8.98 -3.18
C GLY A 16 -3.22 -9.73 -4.27
N LYS A 17 -4.44 -10.20 -3.97
CA LYS A 17 -5.33 -10.81 -4.98
C LYS A 17 -5.69 -9.82 -6.10
N SER A 18 -5.97 -8.57 -5.74
CA SER A 18 -6.31 -7.53 -6.71
C SER A 18 -5.11 -7.20 -7.61
N HIS A 19 -3.94 -7.02 -7.02
CA HIS A 19 -2.71 -6.74 -7.75
C HIS A 19 -2.26 -7.91 -8.62
N ALA A 20 -2.28 -9.14 -8.09
CA ALA A 20 -1.92 -10.33 -8.85
C ALA A 20 -2.83 -10.53 -10.08
N LYS A 21 -4.15 -10.31 -9.95
CA LYS A 21 -5.07 -10.34 -11.09
C LYS A 21 -4.70 -9.31 -12.16
N ALA A 22 -4.34 -8.10 -11.74
CA ALA A 22 -3.91 -7.06 -12.67
C ALA A 22 -2.62 -7.47 -13.41
N TYR A 23 -1.58 -7.89 -12.69
CA TYR A 23 -0.34 -8.34 -13.32
C TYR A 23 -0.53 -9.55 -14.23
N HIS A 24 -1.34 -10.53 -13.80
CA HIS A 24 -1.67 -11.70 -14.63
C HIS A 24 -2.32 -11.32 -15.97
N SER A 25 -3.16 -10.28 -15.98
CA SER A 25 -3.85 -9.81 -17.20
C SER A 25 -3.01 -8.90 -18.10
N MET A 26 -1.92 -8.32 -17.59
CA MET A 26 -1.09 -7.35 -18.31
C MET A 26 0.04 -8.05 -19.05
N LYS A 27 0.11 -7.90 -20.40
CA LYS A 27 1.18 -8.48 -21.23
C LYS A 27 2.60 -8.00 -20.88
N GLY A 28 2.74 -6.87 -20.19
CA GLY A 28 4.02 -6.31 -19.80
C GLY A 28 4.60 -6.84 -18.48
N PHE A 29 3.90 -7.78 -17.83
CA PHE A 29 4.33 -8.37 -16.57
C PHE A 29 4.32 -9.90 -16.62
N GLU A 30 5.26 -10.50 -15.91
CA GLU A 30 5.34 -11.93 -15.64
C GLU A 30 5.40 -12.15 -14.15
N ILE A 31 4.40 -12.85 -13.56
CA ILE A 31 4.44 -13.21 -12.16
C ILE A 31 5.45 -14.34 -11.98
N VAL A 32 6.55 -14.08 -11.26
CA VAL A 32 7.61 -15.05 -11.00
C VAL A 32 7.48 -15.75 -9.65
N GLY A 33 6.52 -15.35 -8.82
CA GLY A 33 6.21 -16.02 -7.57
C GLY A 33 5.14 -15.31 -6.75
N LEU A 34 4.54 -16.11 -5.85
CA LEU A 34 3.55 -15.68 -4.88
C LEU A 34 4.07 -15.97 -3.47
N VAL A 35 4.22 -14.93 -2.65
CA VAL A 35 4.73 -15.06 -1.28
C VAL A 35 3.62 -14.81 -0.27
N SER A 36 3.40 -15.77 0.64
CA SER A 36 2.55 -15.58 1.81
C SER A 36 2.83 -16.69 2.83
N ARG A 37 2.80 -16.36 4.11
CA ARG A 37 2.97 -17.35 5.20
C ARG A 37 1.91 -18.46 5.14
N GLY A 38 0.67 -18.11 4.81
CA GLY A 38 -0.44 -19.05 4.75
C GLY A 38 -0.50 -19.81 3.42
N GLU A 39 -0.33 -21.13 3.44
CA GLU A 39 -0.45 -21.98 2.24
C GLU A 39 -1.83 -21.84 1.58
N LYS A 40 -2.89 -21.82 2.39
CA LYS A 40 -4.26 -21.66 1.89
C LYS A 40 -4.41 -20.40 1.05
N SER A 41 -3.87 -19.26 1.50
CA SER A 41 -4.01 -17.98 0.76
C SER A 41 -3.29 -18.00 -0.58
N ARG A 42 -2.18 -18.73 -0.70
CA ARG A 42 -1.46 -18.93 -1.96
C ARG A 42 -2.27 -19.81 -2.92
N LYS A 43 -2.78 -20.95 -2.42
CA LYS A 43 -3.62 -21.88 -3.21
C LYS A 43 -4.90 -21.21 -3.69
N ASP A 44 -5.61 -20.49 -2.81
CA ASP A 44 -6.82 -19.74 -3.17
C ASP A 44 -6.51 -18.69 -4.28
N LEU A 45 -5.32 -18.09 -4.26
CA LEU A 45 -4.92 -17.11 -5.28
C LEU A 45 -4.60 -17.78 -6.61
N LEU A 46 -3.91 -18.92 -6.65
CA LEU A 46 -3.66 -19.70 -7.87
C LEU A 46 -4.97 -20.16 -8.53
N GLU A 47 -5.91 -20.64 -7.73
CA GLU A 47 -7.23 -21.03 -8.22
C GLU A 47 -7.97 -19.84 -8.87
N ILE A 48 -7.91 -18.67 -8.23
CA ILE A 48 -8.49 -17.43 -8.75
C ILE A 48 -7.86 -16.99 -10.08
N LEU A 49 -6.54 -17.17 -10.23
CA LEU A 49 -5.80 -16.78 -11.43
C LEU A 49 -5.93 -17.81 -12.54
N GLY A 50 -6.31 -19.06 -12.22
CA GLY A 50 -6.33 -20.17 -13.18
C GLY A 50 -4.96 -20.49 -13.77
N ALA A 51 -3.90 -20.26 -13.01
CA ALA A 51 -2.51 -20.43 -13.42
C ALA A 51 -1.68 -21.01 -12.28
N ASP A 52 -0.57 -21.65 -12.62
CA ASP A 52 0.37 -22.21 -11.67
C ASP A 52 1.64 -21.35 -11.61
N TYR A 53 1.85 -20.68 -10.48
CA TYR A 53 3.01 -19.85 -10.21
C TYR A 53 3.81 -20.42 -9.05
N PRO A 54 5.14 -20.23 -9.00
CA PRO A 54 5.96 -20.61 -7.85
C PRO A 54 5.41 -20.02 -6.55
N GLN A 55 5.40 -20.80 -5.50
CA GLN A 55 4.84 -20.44 -4.20
C GLN A 55 5.92 -20.47 -3.12
N PHE A 56 5.99 -19.40 -2.32
CA PHE A 56 6.96 -19.26 -1.26
C PHE A 56 6.28 -18.92 0.07
N SER A 57 6.74 -19.51 1.14
CA SER A 57 6.37 -19.12 2.51
C SER A 57 7.35 -18.14 3.13
N ASN A 58 8.55 -18.06 2.58
CA ASN A 58 9.65 -17.20 3.01
C ASN A 58 9.96 -16.17 1.91
N TYR A 59 10.13 -14.91 2.32
CA TYR A 59 10.35 -13.80 1.37
C TYR A 59 11.78 -13.75 0.84
N GLU A 60 12.77 -14.02 1.68
CA GLU A 60 14.17 -14.02 1.29
C GLU A 60 14.47 -15.14 0.30
N GLU A 61 13.92 -16.33 0.53
CA GLU A 61 14.00 -17.46 -0.40
C GLU A 61 13.39 -17.07 -1.76
N ALA A 62 12.20 -16.48 -1.74
CA ALA A 62 11.52 -16.02 -2.94
C ALA A 62 12.34 -15.00 -3.73
N LEU A 63 12.97 -14.02 -3.08
CA LEU A 63 13.85 -13.04 -3.73
C LEU A 63 15.05 -13.70 -4.39
N ALA A 64 15.69 -14.65 -3.68
CA ALA A 64 16.89 -15.34 -4.15
C ALA A 64 16.58 -16.23 -5.38
N GLU A 65 15.49 -16.99 -5.34
CA GLU A 65 15.13 -17.94 -6.39
C GLU A 65 14.49 -17.28 -7.61
N SER A 66 13.57 -16.32 -7.40
CA SER A 66 12.84 -15.71 -8.51
C SER A 66 13.57 -14.57 -9.20
N GLN A 67 14.57 -13.96 -8.54
CA GLN A 67 15.34 -12.81 -9.07
C GLN A 67 14.45 -11.78 -9.77
N PRO A 68 13.50 -11.15 -9.07
CA PRO A 68 12.49 -10.30 -9.68
C PRO A 68 13.05 -8.95 -10.10
N ASP A 69 12.53 -8.38 -11.20
CA ASP A 69 12.77 -6.98 -11.58
C ASP A 69 12.00 -6.02 -10.68
N ALA A 70 10.84 -6.47 -10.16
CA ALA A 70 9.97 -5.69 -9.29
C ALA A 70 9.29 -6.57 -8.25
N VAL A 71 8.99 -5.97 -7.09
CA VAL A 71 8.24 -6.59 -6.00
C VAL A 71 6.98 -5.78 -5.70
N SER A 72 5.83 -6.45 -5.66
CA SER A 72 4.56 -5.87 -5.21
C SER A 72 4.29 -6.29 -3.78
N ILE A 73 4.44 -5.36 -2.83
CA ILE A 73 4.29 -5.61 -1.39
C ILE A 73 2.88 -5.22 -0.96
N ASN A 74 2.07 -6.21 -0.58
CA ASN A 74 0.65 -6.09 -0.26
C ASN A 74 0.34 -6.70 1.11
N THR A 75 1.29 -6.60 2.01
CA THR A 75 1.23 -7.14 3.37
C THR A 75 0.66 -6.13 4.37
N TYR A 76 0.74 -6.41 5.65
CA TYR A 76 0.43 -5.43 6.68
C TYR A 76 1.59 -4.44 6.86
N PRO A 77 1.30 -3.20 7.29
CA PRO A 77 2.28 -2.10 7.36
C PRO A 77 3.51 -2.37 8.20
N ASP A 78 3.40 -3.20 9.23
CA ASP A 78 4.51 -3.62 10.10
C ASP A 78 5.66 -4.33 9.36
N THR A 79 5.38 -4.87 8.17
CA THR A 79 6.38 -5.53 7.33
C THR A 79 6.88 -4.68 6.16
N HIS A 80 6.26 -3.55 5.89
CA HIS A 80 6.53 -2.74 4.70
C HIS A 80 7.98 -2.29 4.61
N ALA A 81 8.51 -1.75 5.71
CA ALA A 81 9.87 -1.21 5.73
C ALA A 81 10.91 -2.31 5.47
N ASP A 82 10.84 -3.42 6.20
CA ASP A 82 11.77 -4.53 6.05
C ASP A 82 11.73 -5.12 4.63
N TYR A 83 10.54 -5.38 4.11
CA TYR A 83 10.39 -5.99 2.80
C TYR A 83 10.82 -5.06 1.65
N ALA A 84 10.53 -3.77 1.73
CA ALA A 84 10.99 -2.81 0.73
C ALA A 84 12.52 -2.70 0.71
N LYS A 85 13.16 -2.64 1.88
CA LYS A 85 14.63 -2.60 2.00
C LYS A 85 15.28 -3.83 1.39
N LYS A 86 14.78 -5.03 1.69
CA LYS A 86 15.26 -6.28 1.11
C LYS A 86 15.11 -6.32 -0.41
N ALA A 87 13.98 -5.83 -0.95
CA ALA A 87 13.79 -5.72 -2.39
C ALA A 87 14.82 -4.80 -3.05
N PHE A 88 15.10 -3.63 -2.45
CA PHE A 88 16.13 -2.72 -2.99
C PHE A 88 17.53 -3.32 -2.93
N THR A 89 17.84 -4.11 -1.90
CA THR A 89 19.16 -4.76 -1.77
C THR A 89 19.42 -5.75 -2.91
N VAL A 90 18.40 -6.44 -3.41
CA VAL A 90 18.54 -7.33 -4.58
C VAL A 90 18.35 -6.59 -5.91
N GLY A 91 18.20 -5.28 -5.88
CA GLY A 91 18.08 -4.44 -7.08
C GLY A 91 16.70 -4.44 -7.72
N ALA A 92 15.65 -4.84 -7.03
CA ALA A 92 14.29 -4.82 -7.54
C ALA A 92 13.63 -3.43 -7.37
N HIS A 93 12.72 -3.08 -8.29
CA HIS A 93 11.78 -1.98 -8.13
C HIS A 93 10.69 -2.36 -7.13
N VAL A 94 10.04 -1.40 -6.48
CA VAL A 94 9.02 -1.70 -5.46
C VAL A 94 7.72 -0.97 -5.75
N PHE A 95 6.63 -1.73 -5.83
CA PHE A 95 5.28 -1.25 -5.56
C PHE A 95 4.94 -1.61 -4.11
N LEU A 96 4.53 -0.63 -3.31
CA LEU A 96 4.25 -0.78 -1.89
C LEU A 96 2.84 -0.29 -1.57
N GLU A 97 2.05 -1.10 -0.91
CA GLU A 97 0.75 -0.66 -0.41
C GLU A 97 0.91 0.44 0.66
N LYS A 98 -0.14 1.24 0.78
CA LYS A 98 -0.21 2.30 1.79
C LYS A 98 -0.54 1.69 3.20
N PRO A 99 -0.11 2.35 4.28
CA PRO A 99 0.86 3.44 4.35
C PRO A 99 2.27 2.95 4.01
N ILE A 100 3.17 3.87 3.66
CA ILE A 100 4.55 3.51 3.29
C ILE A 100 5.30 2.78 4.40
N ALA A 101 5.08 3.19 5.66
CA ALA A 101 5.61 2.58 6.89
C ALA A 101 4.74 2.98 8.08
N GLU A 102 5.03 2.46 9.27
CA GLU A 102 4.36 2.81 10.52
C GLU A 102 4.92 4.09 11.15
N SER A 103 6.15 4.50 10.77
CA SER A 103 6.79 5.72 11.25
C SER A 103 7.32 6.59 10.11
N VAL A 104 7.52 7.89 10.40
CA VAL A 104 8.08 8.85 9.44
C VAL A 104 9.53 8.50 9.13
N ASP A 105 10.29 8.10 10.13
CA ASP A 105 11.71 7.77 9.99
C ASP A 105 11.90 6.56 9.06
N GLU A 106 11.13 5.48 9.24
CA GLU A 106 11.15 4.34 8.34
C GLU A 106 10.72 4.71 6.92
N ALA A 107 9.70 5.55 6.79
CA ALA A 107 9.24 6.03 5.49
C ALA A 107 10.35 6.82 4.75
N GLN A 108 11.09 7.67 5.46
CA GLN A 108 12.21 8.41 4.91
C GLN A 108 13.35 7.47 4.49
N GLU A 109 13.69 6.49 5.34
CA GLU A 109 14.72 5.50 5.05
C GLU A 109 14.41 4.70 3.78
N ILE A 110 13.16 4.24 3.61
CA ILE A 110 12.71 3.54 2.39
C ILE A 110 12.91 4.42 1.15
N VAL A 111 12.54 5.70 1.23
CA VAL A 111 12.67 6.65 0.11
C VAL A 111 14.15 6.89 -0.23
N GLU A 112 15.01 7.02 0.77
CA GLU A 112 16.45 7.22 0.59
C GLU A 112 17.12 5.98 0.00
N MET A 113 16.74 4.79 0.47
CA MET A 113 17.22 3.53 -0.11
C MET A 113 16.82 3.37 -1.57
N ALA A 114 15.57 3.68 -1.92
CA ALA A 114 15.12 3.63 -3.30
C ALA A 114 15.96 4.55 -4.21
N LYS A 115 16.26 5.78 -3.75
CA LYS A 115 17.11 6.73 -4.46
C LYS A 115 18.54 6.21 -4.61
N SER A 116 19.15 5.76 -3.51
CA SER A 116 20.53 5.26 -3.48
C SER A 116 20.71 4.03 -4.36
N ALA A 117 19.73 3.11 -4.37
CA ALA A 117 19.72 1.95 -5.24
C ALA A 117 19.37 2.27 -6.71
N ASN A 118 19.00 3.51 -7.02
CA ASN A 118 18.46 3.92 -8.32
C ASN A 118 17.28 3.02 -8.75
N ARG A 119 16.34 2.77 -7.83
CA ARG A 119 15.15 1.96 -8.07
C ARG A 119 13.88 2.77 -7.88
N LYS A 120 12.85 2.39 -8.62
CA LYS A 120 11.54 3.03 -8.51
C LYS A 120 10.81 2.52 -7.27
N LEU A 121 10.21 3.45 -6.53
CA LEU A 121 9.28 3.19 -5.45
C LEU A 121 7.93 3.81 -5.82
N VAL A 122 6.90 2.99 -5.91
CA VAL A 122 5.53 3.41 -6.17
C VAL A 122 4.69 3.04 -4.97
N ILE A 123 3.98 4.01 -4.40
CA ILE A 123 3.07 3.79 -3.27
C ILE A 123 1.63 3.68 -3.75
N GLY A 124 0.87 2.78 -3.15
CA GLY A 124 -0.52 2.45 -3.51
C GLY A 124 -1.56 3.55 -3.23
N TYR A 125 -1.27 4.81 -3.57
CA TYR A 125 -2.23 5.90 -3.53
C TYR A 125 -3.19 5.84 -4.73
N ILE A 126 -4.10 4.87 -4.69
CA ILE A 126 -4.97 4.52 -5.82
C ILE A 126 -5.81 5.69 -6.34
N LEU A 127 -6.17 6.67 -5.49
CA LEU A 127 -6.97 7.82 -5.91
C LEU A 127 -6.21 8.73 -6.88
N ARG A 128 -4.88 8.71 -6.88
CA ARG A 128 -4.07 9.47 -7.84
C ARG A 128 -4.26 9.03 -9.29
N VAL A 129 -4.66 7.78 -9.50
CA VAL A 129 -4.82 7.18 -10.84
C VAL A 129 -6.26 6.77 -11.14
N HIS A 130 -7.18 6.91 -10.20
CA HIS A 130 -8.59 6.64 -10.41
C HIS A 130 -9.23 7.74 -11.27
N PRO A 131 -9.87 7.42 -12.41
CA PRO A 131 -10.32 8.43 -13.40
C PRO A 131 -11.19 9.54 -12.81
N SER A 132 -12.15 9.21 -11.95
CA SER A 132 -13.04 10.19 -11.33
C SER A 132 -12.29 11.14 -10.38
N TRP A 133 -11.31 10.62 -9.61
CA TRP A 133 -10.50 11.43 -8.72
C TRP A 133 -9.49 12.29 -9.47
N MET A 134 -8.91 11.77 -10.55
CA MET A 134 -8.06 12.59 -11.44
C MET A 134 -8.83 13.77 -11.99
N LYS A 135 -10.06 13.54 -12.48
CA LYS A 135 -10.91 14.63 -12.99
C LYS A 135 -11.33 15.59 -11.88
N PHE A 136 -11.65 15.09 -10.70
CA PHE A 136 -11.97 15.93 -9.54
C PHE A 136 -10.80 16.82 -9.12
N ILE A 137 -9.59 16.28 -9.06
CA ILE A 137 -8.36 17.05 -8.77
C ILE A 137 -8.11 18.12 -9.84
N GLU A 138 -8.23 17.76 -11.11
CA GLU A 138 -8.08 18.70 -12.25
C GLU A 138 -9.06 19.89 -12.10
N VAL A 139 -10.34 19.60 -11.88
CA VAL A 139 -11.35 20.65 -11.72
C VAL A 139 -11.07 21.52 -10.49
N ALA A 140 -10.73 20.89 -9.34
CA ALA A 140 -10.42 21.63 -8.12
C ALA A 140 -9.26 22.63 -8.31
N GLN A 141 -8.27 22.27 -9.12
CA GLN A 141 -7.13 23.15 -9.44
C GLN A 141 -7.49 24.39 -10.25
N THR A 142 -8.67 24.43 -10.90
CA THR A 142 -9.16 25.58 -11.65
C THR A 142 -9.96 26.58 -10.79
N LEU A 143 -10.34 26.23 -9.56
CA LEU A 143 -11.24 27.03 -8.72
C LEU A 143 -10.56 28.25 -8.06
N GLY A 144 -9.25 28.38 -8.22
CA GLY A 144 -8.51 29.49 -7.63
C GLY A 144 -8.13 29.28 -6.16
N LYS A 145 -7.67 30.36 -5.50
CA LYS A 145 -7.22 30.35 -4.10
C LYS A 145 -7.80 31.56 -3.34
N PRO A 146 -8.12 31.44 -2.05
CA PRO A 146 -7.99 30.25 -1.19
C PRO A 146 -9.03 29.17 -1.52
N LEU A 147 -8.67 27.90 -1.33
CA LEU A 147 -9.56 26.77 -1.54
C LEU A 147 -9.99 26.19 -0.18
N VAL A 148 -11.30 26.10 0.06
CA VAL A 148 -11.88 25.44 1.23
C VAL A 148 -12.40 24.07 0.81
N MET A 149 -11.93 23.04 1.48
CA MET A 149 -12.34 21.67 1.21
C MET A 149 -12.92 21.02 2.47
N ARG A 150 -14.00 20.28 2.31
CA ARG A 150 -14.56 19.42 3.35
C ARG A 150 -14.71 18.03 2.79
N MET A 151 -14.17 17.05 3.49
CA MET A 151 -14.37 15.63 3.20
C MET A 151 -15.03 14.94 4.38
N ASN A 152 -16.12 14.23 4.13
CA ASN A 152 -16.79 13.40 5.11
C ASN A 152 -16.52 11.95 4.75
N LEU A 153 -15.81 11.24 5.63
CA LEU A 153 -15.55 9.82 5.49
C LEU A 153 -16.43 9.07 6.50
N ASN A 154 -17.59 8.60 6.03
CA ASN A 154 -18.53 7.83 6.83
C ASN A 154 -18.39 6.35 6.44
N GLN A 155 -17.31 5.73 6.91
CA GLN A 155 -17.04 4.33 6.64
C GLN A 155 -17.49 3.45 7.81
N GLN A 156 -18.32 2.47 7.52
CA GLN A 156 -18.70 1.43 8.46
C GLN A 156 -18.06 0.11 8.03
N SER A 157 -17.50 -0.62 8.97
CA SER A 157 -16.98 -1.95 8.76
C SER A 157 -17.76 -2.97 9.57
N SER A 158 -18.18 -4.07 8.93
CA SER A 158 -18.94 -5.14 9.55
C SER A 158 -18.59 -6.51 8.96
N GLY A 159 -18.98 -7.59 9.65
CA GLY A 159 -18.73 -8.96 9.19
C GLY A 159 -17.25 -9.26 8.94
N LYS A 160 -16.94 -9.94 7.86
CA LYS A 160 -15.55 -10.32 7.49
C LYS A 160 -14.63 -9.14 7.32
N ASN A 161 -15.13 -8.00 6.84
CA ASN A 161 -14.32 -6.79 6.69
C ASN A 161 -13.90 -6.23 8.05
N TRP A 162 -14.75 -6.34 9.06
CA TRP A 162 -14.40 -5.92 10.41
C TRP A 162 -13.23 -6.72 11.00
N GLU A 163 -13.16 -8.02 10.76
CA GLU A 163 -12.03 -8.83 11.24
C GLU A 163 -10.68 -8.34 10.69
N THR A 164 -10.66 -7.93 9.44
CA THR A 164 -9.47 -7.33 8.83
C THR A 164 -9.15 -5.96 9.43
N HIS A 165 -10.13 -5.07 9.49
CA HIS A 165 -9.95 -3.72 10.01
C HIS A 165 -9.60 -3.72 11.52
N LYS A 166 -10.18 -4.64 12.29
CA LYS A 166 -9.86 -4.81 13.71
C LYS A 166 -8.37 -5.11 13.93
N CYS A 167 -7.76 -5.93 13.08
CA CYS A 167 -6.32 -6.20 13.14
C CYS A 167 -5.50 -4.94 12.82
N LEU A 168 -5.88 -4.18 11.79
CA LEU A 168 -5.23 -2.92 11.42
C LEU A 168 -5.35 -1.86 12.53
N MET A 169 -6.49 -1.79 13.21
CA MET A 169 -6.72 -0.84 14.31
C MET A 169 -5.87 -1.11 15.56
N ASN A 170 -5.13 -2.21 15.61
CA ASN A 170 -4.16 -2.45 16.69
C ASN A 170 -2.87 -1.64 16.51
N SER A 171 -2.47 -1.37 15.29
CA SER A 171 -1.22 -0.66 14.96
C SER A 171 -1.44 0.74 14.41
N MET A 172 -2.59 1.04 13.82
CA MET A 172 -2.84 2.35 13.22
C MET A 172 -4.25 2.87 13.45
N SER A 173 -4.42 4.18 13.35
CA SER A 173 -5.73 4.83 13.43
C SER A 173 -6.48 4.76 12.09
N PRO A 174 -7.83 4.91 12.09
CA PRO A 174 -8.61 5.01 10.85
C PRO A 174 -8.16 6.13 9.91
N ILE A 175 -7.62 7.22 10.46
CA ILE A 175 -7.12 8.34 9.65
C ILE A 175 -5.85 7.95 8.89
N VAL A 176 -5.00 7.12 9.46
CA VAL A 176 -3.80 6.60 8.79
C VAL A 176 -4.16 5.52 7.79
N ASP A 177 -5.08 4.61 8.10
CA ASP A 177 -5.48 3.53 7.20
C ASP A 177 -6.27 4.06 5.99
N CYS A 178 -7.34 4.81 6.22
CA CYS A 178 -8.25 5.28 5.16
C CYS A 178 -8.06 6.76 4.85
N GLY A 179 -7.86 7.61 5.85
CA GLY A 179 -7.75 9.06 5.70
C GLY A 179 -6.53 9.51 4.90
N VAL A 180 -5.47 8.70 4.88
CA VAL A 180 -4.26 8.97 4.10
C VAL A 180 -4.52 9.26 2.62
N HIS A 181 -5.49 8.58 2.01
CA HIS A 181 -5.89 8.83 0.63
C HIS A 181 -6.48 10.24 0.44
N TYR A 182 -7.29 10.70 1.38
CA TYR A 182 -7.96 12.01 1.29
C TYR A 182 -7.02 13.16 1.60
N VAL A 183 -6.10 12.97 2.55
CA VAL A 183 -5.02 13.93 2.82
C VAL A 183 -4.15 14.07 1.57
N ASP A 184 -3.80 12.97 0.93
CA ASP A 184 -3.04 12.98 -0.32
C ASP A 184 -3.78 13.74 -1.43
N VAL A 185 -5.07 13.45 -1.64
CA VAL A 185 -5.90 14.17 -2.62
C VAL A 185 -5.97 15.66 -2.34
N MET A 186 -6.14 16.08 -1.07
CA MET A 186 -6.11 17.49 -0.71
C MET A 186 -4.77 18.15 -1.06
N CYS A 187 -3.66 17.47 -0.83
CA CYS A 187 -2.34 17.96 -1.24
C CYS A 187 -2.20 18.07 -2.77
N GLN A 188 -2.76 17.12 -3.53
CA GLN A 188 -2.79 17.17 -5.00
C GLN A 188 -3.62 18.36 -5.50
N MET A 189 -4.82 18.58 -4.95
CA MET A 189 -5.71 19.67 -5.34
C MET A 189 -5.08 21.04 -5.07
N THR A 190 -4.48 21.22 -3.90
CA THR A 190 -3.91 22.53 -3.50
C THR A 190 -2.49 22.76 -4.01
N ARG A 191 -1.78 21.69 -4.43
CA ARG A 191 -0.34 21.71 -4.73
C ARG A 191 0.46 22.28 -3.56
N SER A 192 0.06 21.96 -2.32
CA SER A 192 0.61 22.51 -1.09
C SER A 192 0.86 21.41 -0.08
N LYS A 193 1.69 21.70 0.92
CA LYS A 193 1.92 20.83 2.07
C LYS A 193 1.13 21.33 3.27
N PRO A 194 0.61 20.44 4.14
CA PRO A 194 0.02 20.83 5.42
C PRO A 194 1.03 21.59 6.28
N VAL A 195 0.60 22.68 6.91
CA VAL A 195 1.43 23.48 7.84
C VAL A 195 0.91 23.44 9.27
N ARG A 196 -0.33 23.03 9.45
CA ARG A 196 -0.95 22.83 10.76
C ARG A 196 -2.02 21.77 10.68
N VAL A 197 -2.04 20.86 11.66
CA VAL A 197 -3.05 19.81 11.79
C VAL A 197 -3.64 19.91 13.20
N SER A 198 -4.96 19.75 13.32
CA SER A 198 -5.66 19.61 14.60
C SER A 198 -6.63 18.44 14.47
N ALA A 199 -6.66 17.58 15.47
CA ALA A 199 -7.53 16.42 15.49
C ALA A 199 -8.25 16.31 16.84
N ILE A 200 -9.53 15.93 16.79
CA ILE A 200 -10.32 15.57 17.96
C ILE A 200 -10.74 14.11 17.78
N VAL A 201 -10.38 13.27 18.72
CA VAL A 201 -10.74 11.85 18.72
C VAL A 201 -11.71 11.60 19.86
N SER A 202 -12.87 11.01 19.55
CA SER A 202 -13.77 10.46 20.58
C SER A 202 -13.61 8.94 20.60
N ILE A 203 -13.43 8.38 21.80
CA ILE A 203 -13.40 6.93 22.01
C ILE A 203 -14.76 6.56 22.60
N SER A 204 -15.53 5.71 21.90
CA SER A 204 -16.75 5.17 22.47
C SER A 204 -16.42 4.25 23.67
N MET A 205 -17.18 4.37 24.75
CA MET A 205 -17.06 3.51 25.93
C MET A 205 -17.20 2.04 25.52
N GLY A 206 -16.13 1.27 25.64
CA GLY A 206 -16.05 -0.15 25.25
C GLY A 206 -14.77 -0.57 24.55
N ALA A 207 -13.97 0.37 24.06
CA ALA A 207 -12.62 0.06 23.57
C ALA A 207 -11.59 0.36 24.68
N ALA A 208 -10.68 -0.56 24.93
CA ALA A 208 -9.56 -0.32 25.86
C ALA A 208 -8.76 0.91 25.39
N PRO A 209 -8.30 1.77 26.30
CA PRO A 209 -7.50 2.93 25.95
C PRO A 209 -6.20 2.47 25.27
N ARG A 210 -5.94 3.01 24.10
CA ARG A 210 -4.66 2.82 23.40
C ARG A 210 -3.64 3.75 24.03
N SER A 211 -2.40 3.26 24.15
CA SER A 211 -1.28 4.14 24.43
C SER A 211 -1.23 5.24 23.37
N PRO A 212 -0.97 6.50 23.75
CA PRO A 212 -0.80 7.56 22.75
C PRO A 212 0.34 7.19 21.81
N SER A 213 0.06 7.28 20.50
CA SER A 213 1.13 7.25 19.51
C SER A 213 2.09 8.41 19.80
N PRO A 214 3.40 8.24 19.62
CA PRO A 214 4.32 9.34 19.83
C PRO A 214 3.89 10.55 19.00
N GLU A 215 4.00 11.70 19.60
CA GLU A 215 3.67 12.99 19.00
C GLU A 215 4.44 13.16 17.67
N ILE A 216 3.72 13.54 16.64
CA ILE A 216 4.27 13.88 15.32
C ILE A 216 4.84 15.30 15.37
#